data_c4fba085f8e4aa7a744e19137eb9b34c
#
_entry.id   c4fba085f8e4aa7a744e19137eb9b34c
#
_cell.length_a   1.000
_cell.length_b   1.000
_cell.length_c   1.000
_cell.angle_alpha   90.00
_cell.angle_beta   90.00
_cell.angle_gamma   90.00
#
_symmetry.space_group_name_H-M   'P 1'
#
loop_
_entity.id
_entity.type
_entity.pdbx_description
1 polymer ?
#
loop_
_entity_poly.entity_id
_entity_poly.type
_entity_poly.pdbx_seq_one_letter_code
_entity_poly.pdbx_strand_id
1 'polypeptide(L)'
;TCCSVTLLMYIGALAELDVERGVPGASITDFGEAIWWSFVTVTTVGYGDLSPVTWQGRSIAIGLMITGVALIGIVTATLASWIVDRVRDETDKRADEAESETEQLRHNVRELTDTVNQLRDDIARLRRP
;
A
#
# COMPACT_ATOMS: atom_id res chain seq x y z
N THR A 1 5.07 -8.20 10.44
CA THR A 1 5.28 -6.74 10.41
C THR A 1 4.88 -6.06 11.73
N CYS A 2 3.64 -6.26 12.26
CA CYS A 2 3.25 -5.67 13.56
C CYS A 2 4.17 -6.08 14.71
N CYS A 3 4.50 -7.37 14.83
CA CYS A 3 5.40 -7.88 15.86
C CYS A 3 6.79 -7.24 15.81
N SER A 4 7.33 -6.99 14.61
CA SER A 4 8.65 -6.37 14.44
C SER A 4 8.66 -4.90 14.90
N VAL A 5 7.57 -4.17 14.64
CA VAL A 5 7.40 -2.78 15.10
C VAL A 5 7.32 -2.71 16.61
N THR A 6 6.47 -3.54 17.21
CA THR A 6 6.31 -3.60 18.67
C THR A 6 7.61 -3.97 19.36
N LEU A 7 8.34 -4.93 18.80
CA LEU A 7 9.64 -5.33 19.33
C LEU A 7 10.66 -4.20 19.25
N LEU A 8 10.71 -3.50 18.13
CA LEU A 8 11.60 -2.33 17.94
C LEU A 8 11.32 -1.24 18.96
N MET A 9 10.04 -0.90 19.15
CA MET A 9 9.60 0.11 20.11
C MET A 9 9.97 -0.30 21.54
N TYR A 10 9.78 -1.59 21.85
CA TYR A 10 10.12 -2.14 23.18
C TYR A 10 11.62 -2.07 23.45
N ILE A 11 12.44 -2.49 22.48
CA ILE A 11 13.91 -2.42 22.60
C ILE A 11 14.37 -0.97 22.69
N GLY A 12 13.82 -0.05 21.86
CA GLY A 12 14.14 1.35 21.89
C GLY A 12 13.79 2.01 23.23
N ALA A 13 12.62 1.68 23.78
CA ALA A 13 12.21 2.17 25.10
C ALA A 13 13.13 1.69 26.23
N LEU A 14 13.52 0.39 26.22
CA LEU A 14 14.44 -0.14 27.22
C LEU A 14 15.83 0.49 27.12
N ALA A 15 16.35 0.65 25.89
CA ALA A 15 17.66 1.26 25.67
C ALA A 15 17.68 2.71 26.12
N GLU A 16 16.63 3.46 25.83
CA GLU A 16 16.49 4.84 26.25
C GLU A 16 16.38 4.98 27.76
N LEU A 17 15.54 4.16 28.39
CA LEU A 17 15.38 4.13 29.83
C LEU A 17 16.68 3.80 30.57
N ASP A 18 17.46 2.87 30.04
CA ASP A 18 18.74 2.47 30.65
C ASP A 18 19.75 3.62 30.70
N VAL A 19 19.75 4.44 29.64
CA VAL A 19 20.69 5.56 29.50
C VAL A 19 20.23 6.83 30.22
N GLU A 20 18.94 7.10 30.28
CA GLU A 20 18.34 8.29 30.89
C GLU A 20 18.09 8.12 32.39
N ARG A 21 17.88 6.89 32.83
CA ARG A 21 17.51 6.56 34.22
C ARG A 21 18.58 7.02 35.20
N GLY A 22 18.19 7.89 36.13
CA GLY A 22 19.08 8.38 37.19
C GLY A 22 19.93 9.58 36.78
N VAL A 23 19.74 10.10 35.56
CA VAL A 23 20.43 11.34 35.11
C VAL A 23 19.66 12.54 35.62
N PRO A 24 20.34 13.54 36.27
CA PRO A 24 19.70 14.75 36.72
C PRO A 24 19.08 15.54 35.55
N GLY A 25 17.80 15.82 35.64
CA GLY A 25 17.06 16.55 34.59
C GLY A 25 16.49 15.68 33.46
N ALA A 26 16.63 14.34 33.51
CA ALA A 26 16.00 13.45 32.59
C ALA A 26 14.46 13.50 32.72
N SER A 27 13.79 13.54 31.59
CA SER A 27 12.33 13.50 31.52
C SER A 27 11.78 12.06 31.35
N ILE A 28 12.66 11.10 31.02
CA ILE A 28 12.33 9.69 30.84
C ILE A 28 12.92 8.94 32.04
N THR A 29 12.08 8.67 33.02
CA THR A 29 12.53 8.11 34.32
C THR A 29 11.96 6.74 34.65
N ASP A 30 10.83 6.39 34.01
CA ASP A 30 10.17 5.11 34.17
C ASP A 30 9.86 4.45 32.81
N PHE A 31 9.46 3.17 32.89
CA PHE A 31 9.17 2.39 31.71
C PHE A 31 7.95 2.89 30.92
N GLY A 32 6.95 3.45 31.61
CA GLY A 32 5.75 4.00 30.97
C GLY A 32 6.10 5.22 30.10
N GLU A 33 6.92 6.12 30.63
CA GLU A 33 7.43 7.28 29.91
C GLU A 33 8.29 6.88 28.70
N ALA A 34 9.16 5.87 28.88
CA ALA A 34 10.01 5.37 27.82
C ALA A 34 9.21 4.74 26.67
N ILE A 35 8.21 3.94 26.97
CA ILE A 35 7.30 3.34 25.98
C ILE A 35 6.49 4.42 25.25
N TRP A 36 5.92 5.36 26.00
CA TRP A 36 5.18 6.49 25.42
C TRP A 36 6.06 7.29 24.46
N TRP A 37 7.25 7.69 24.93
CA TRP A 37 8.20 8.40 24.10
C TRP A 37 8.61 7.64 22.83
N SER A 38 8.90 6.33 22.94
CA SER A 38 9.24 5.50 21.79
C SER A 38 8.10 5.43 20.77
N PHE A 39 6.86 5.30 21.25
CA PHE A 39 5.67 5.27 20.39
C PHE A 39 5.54 6.60 19.63
N VAL A 40 5.59 7.71 20.31
CA VAL A 40 5.45 9.06 19.74
C VAL A 40 6.57 9.37 18.76
N THR A 41 7.78 8.87 19.04
CA THR A 41 8.96 9.06 18.20
C THR A 41 8.91 8.22 16.92
N VAL A 42 8.60 6.93 17.03
CA VAL A 42 8.49 6.01 15.86
C VAL A 42 7.35 6.41 14.93
N THR A 43 6.23 6.87 15.50
CA THR A 43 5.10 7.37 14.71
C THR A 43 5.31 8.77 14.13
N THR A 44 6.43 9.40 14.41
CA THR A 44 6.79 10.78 13.98
C THR A 44 5.85 11.88 14.48
N VAL A 45 5.04 11.61 15.51
CA VAL A 45 4.14 12.60 16.11
C VAL A 45 4.91 13.65 16.91
N GLY A 46 5.84 13.24 17.79
CA GLY A 46 6.78 14.09 18.49
C GLY A 46 6.13 15.23 19.30
N TYR A 47 5.33 14.92 20.31
CA TYR A 47 4.70 15.96 21.15
C TYR A 47 5.72 16.87 21.86
N GLY A 48 6.94 16.39 22.11
CA GLY A 48 7.99 17.15 22.79
C GLY A 48 7.85 17.22 24.31
N ASP A 49 6.94 16.45 24.87
CA ASP A 49 6.71 16.31 26.31
C ASP A 49 7.82 15.54 27.01
N LEU A 50 8.39 14.55 26.33
CA LEU A 50 9.53 13.75 26.76
C LEU A 50 10.62 13.80 25.71
N SER A 51 11.87 13.95 26.15
CA SER A 51 13.03 13.96 25.25
C SER A 51 14.31 13.55 25.98
N PRO A 52 15.23 12.82 25.30
CA PRO A 52 16.50 12.45 25.88
C PRO A 52 17.40 13.67 26.16
N VAL A 53 18.00 13.70 27.32
CA VAL A 53 18.94 14.75 27.70
C VAL A 53 20.39 14.32 27.51
N THR A 54 20.66 13.01 27.57
CA THR A 54 21.99 12.45 27.39
C THR A 54 22.40 12.39 25.92
N TRP A 55 23.70 12.37 25.65
CA TRP A 55 24.23 12.19 24.31
C TRP A 55 23.89 10.77 23.76
N GLN A 56 24.01 9.77 24.62
CA GLN A 56 23.69 8.39 24.28
C GLN A 56 22.21 8.25 23.95
N GLY A 57 21.30 8.78 24.76
CA GLY A 57 19.85 8.77 24.50
C GLY A 57 19.51 9.48 23.18
N ARG A 58 20.12 10.61 22.88
CA ARG A 58 19.94 11.29 21.58
C ARG A 58 20.41 10.44 20.39
N SER A 59 21.47 9.66 20.56
CA SER A 59 21.93 8.72 19.51
C SER A 59 20.94 7.59 19.28
N ILE A 60 20.35 7.04 20.36
CA ILE A 60 19.27 6.05 20.29
C ILE A 60 18.04 6.65 19.61
N ALA A 61 17.66 7.86 19.98
CA ALA A 61 16.57 8.60 19.37
C ALA A 61 16.73 8.76 17.86
N ILE A 62 17.90 9.14 17.37
CA ILE A 62 18.19 9.25 15.94
C ILE A 62 18.01 7.91 15.23
N GLY A 63 18.53 6.82 15.79
CA GLY A 63 18.36 5.48 15.26
C GLY A 63 16.88 5.08 15.17
N LEU A 64 16.12 5.37 16.22
CA LEU A 64 14.69 5.08 16.29
C LEU A 64 13.89 5.90 15.26
N MET A 65 14.21 7.16 15.08
CA MET A 65 13.59 8.06 14.09
C MET A 65 13.83 7.57 12.66
N ILE A 66 15.07 7.22 12.30
CA ILE A 66 15.41 6.70 10.97
C ILE A 66 14.65 5.40 10.69
N THR A 67 14.62 4.51 11.68
CA THR A 67 13.92 3.23 11.55
C THR A 67 12.40 3.42 11.45
N GLY A 68 11.83 4.35 12.20
CA GLY A 68 10.41 4.72 12.12
C GLY A 68 10.00 5.21 10.73
N VAL A 69 10.76 6.12 10.15
CA VAL A 69 10.53 6.63 8.78
C VAL A 69 10.61 5.51 7.75
N ALA A 70 11.64 4.66 7.83
CA ALA A 70 11.80 3.53 6.93
C ALA A 70 10.62 2.54 7.01
N LEU A 71 10.12 2.29 8.23
CA LEU A 71 8.99 1.41 8.47
C LEU A 71 7.70 1.93 7.83
N ILE A 72 7.39 3.22 8.00
CA ILE A 72 6.23 3.87 7.38
C ILE A 72 6.34 3.76 5.85
N GLY A 73 7.53 3.97 5.29
CA GLY A 73 7.78 3.80 3.86
C GLY A 73 7.48 2.38 3.35
N ILE A 74 7.92 1.36 4.08
CA ILE A 74 7.65 -0.05 3.73
C ILE A 74 6.15 -0.36 3.78
N VAL A 75 5.45 0.07 4.82
CA VAL A 75 4.00 -0.13 4.96
C VAL A 75 3.24 0.55 3.82
N THR A 76 3.59 1.79 3.53
CA THR A 76 2.98 2.55 2.43
C THR A 76 3.22 1.90 1.08
N ALA A 77 4.45 1.46 0.79
CA ALA A 77 4.79 0.77 -0.45
C ALA A 77 4.02 -0.55 -0.61
N THR A 78 3.89 -1.32 0.47
CA THR A 78 3.14 -2.59 0.46
C THR A 78 1.65 -2.36 0.18
N LEU A 79 1.05 -1.34 0.81
CA LEU A 79 -0.35 -0.98 0.55
C LEU A 79 -0.57 -0.49 -0.88
N ALA A 80 0.33 0.36 -1.38
CA ALA A 80 0.27 0.84 -2.75
C ALA A 80 0.38 -0.31 -3.78
N SER A 81 1.30 -1.25 -3.57
CA SER A 81 1.43 -2.43 -4.43
C SER A 81 0.15 -3.26 -4.43
N TRP A 82 -0.42 -3.52 -3.26
CA TRP A 82 -1.67 -4.29 -3.16
C TRP A 82 -2.85 -3.62 -3.89
N ILE A 83 -2.98 -2.30 -3.78
CA ILE A 83 -4.01 -1.54 -4.49
C ILE A 83 -3.80 -1.60 -6.00
N VAL A 84 -2.56 -1.42 -6.47
CA VAL A 84 -2.22 -1.48 -7.90
C VAL A 84 -2.52 -2.87 -8.47
N ASP A 85 -2.16 -3.94 -7.78
CA ASP A 85 -2.44 -5.32 -8.22
C ASP A 85 -3.95 -5.56 -8.31
N ARG A 86 -4.72 -5.05 -7.34
CA ARG A 86 -6.17 -5.17 -7.35
C ARG A 86 -6.83 -4.44 -8.53
N VAL A 87 -6.34 -3.26 -8.86
CA VAL A 87 -6.85 -2.46 -9.99
C VAL A 87 -6.48 -3.12 -11.32
N ARG A 88 -5.28 -3.70 -11.44
CA ARG A 88 -4.87 -4.43 -12.64
C ARG A 88 -5.77 -5.63 -12.93
N ASP A 89 -6.03 -6.45 -11.92
CA ASP A 89 -6.92 -7.62 -12.06
C ASP A 89 -8.32 -7.22 -12.56
N GLU A 90 -8.86 -6.09 -12.12
CA GLU A 90 -10.15 -5.59 -12.61
C GLU A 90 -10.07 -5.02 -14.03
N THR A 91 -8.96 -4.38 -14.37
CA THR A 91 -8.75 -3.81 -15.72
C THR A 91 -8.58 -4.93 -16.75
N ASP A 92 -7.81 -5.97 -16.42
CA ASP A 92 -7.58 -7.11 -17.30
C ASP A 92 -8.90 -7.86 -17.57
N LYS A 93 -9.73 -8.09 -16.55
CA LYS A 93 -11.06 -8.69 -16.72
C LYS A 93 -11.98 -7.87 -17.64
N ARG A 94 -11.98 -6.56 -17.49
CA ARG A 94 -12.77 -5.67 -18.36
C ARG A 94 -12.25 -5.65 -19.79
N ALA A 95 -10.94 -5.78 -19.98
CA ALA A 95 -10.35 -5.88 -21.31
C ALA A 95 -10.76 -7.19 -22.00
N ASP A 96 -10.71 -8.32 -21.30
CA ASP A 96 -11.14 -9.63 -21.80
C ASP A 96 -12.64 -9.64 -22.13
N GLU A 97 -13.47 -9.03 -21.29
CA GLU A 97 -14.91 -8.88 -21.54
C GLU A 97 -15.19 -8.05 -22.79
N ALA A 98 -14.51 -6.91 -22.95
CA ALA A 98 -14.66 -6.04 -24.12
C ALA A 98 -14.17 -6.71 -25.42
N GLU A 99 -13.10 -7.51 -25.35
CA GLU A 99 -12.60 -8.27 -26.49
C GLU A 99 -13.59 -9.35 -26.91
N SER A 100 -14.17 -10.08 -25.96
CA SER A 100 -15.20 -11.10 -26.23
C SER A 100 -16.47 -10.50 -26.84
N GLU A 101 -16.92 -9.35 -26.35
CA GLU A 101 -18.08 -8.64 -26.87
C GLU A 101 -17.82 -8.12 -28.32
N THR A 102 -16.61 -7.61 -28.56
CA THR A 102 -16.18 -7.18 -29.90
C THR A 102 -16.18 -8.35 -30.90
N GLU A 103 -15.73 -9.52 -30.48
CA GLU A 103 -15.69 -10.72 -31.30
C GLU A 103 -17.09 -11.27 -31.62
N GLN A 104 -18.02 -11.22 -30.66
CA GLN A 104 -19.42 -11.53 -30.87
C GLN A 104 -20.08 -10.56 -31.85
N LEU A 105 -19.82 -9.26 -31.71
CA LEU A 105 -20.32 -8.26 -32.66
C LEU A 105 -19.80 -8.51 -34.09
N ARG A 106 -18.53 -8.83 -34.22
CA ARG A 106 -17.94 -9.19 -35.53
C ARG A 106 -18.58 -10.43 -36.13
N HIS A 107 -18.88 -11.43 -35.32
CA HIS A 107 -19.56 -12.63 -35.76
C HIS A 107 -20.97 -12.30 -36.27
N ASN A 108 -21.75 -11.57 -35.50
CA ASN A 108 -23.10 -11.16 -35.86
C ASN A 108 -23.14 -10.33 -37.17
N VAL A 109 -22.15 -9.40 -37.32
CA VAL A 109 -22.02 -8.60 -38.55
C VAL A 109 -21.73 -9.46 -39.76
N ARG A 110 -20.88 -10.47 -39.64
CA ARG A 110 -20.61 -11.41 -40.72
C ARG A 110 -21.86 -12.21 -41.09
N GLU A 111 -22.58 -12.76 -40.14
CA GLU A 111 -23.82 -13.52 -40.36
C GLU A 111 -24.89 -12.67 -41.06
N LEU A 112 -25.05 -11.41 -40.61
CA LEU A 112 -25.96 -10.47 -41.26
C LEU A 112 -25.52 -10.15 -42.69
N THR A 113 -24.22 -9.99 -42.93
CA THR A 113 -23.68 -9.72 -44.27
C THR A 113 -23.94 -10.90 -45.21
N ASP A 114 -23.73 -12.11 -44.72
CA ASP A 114 -24.01 -13.33 -45.51
C ASP A 114 -25.51 -13.49 -45.83
N THR A 115 -26.36 -13.20 -44.87
CA THR A 115 -27.82 -13.23 -45.04
C THR A 115 -28.27 -12.20 -46.08
N VAL A 116 -27.73 -10.96 -46.01
CA VAL A 116 -28.03 -9.91 -47.00
C VAL A 116 -27.54 -10.30 -48.41
N ASN A 117 -26.36 -10.90 -48.53
CA ASN A 117 -25.87 -11.37 -49.82
C ASN A 117 -26.72 -12.49 -50.38
N GLN A 118 -27.19 -13.42 -49.55
CA GLN A 118 -28.06 -14.51 -49.93
C GLN A 118 -29.43 -13.99 -50.43
N LEU A 119 -30.04 -13.05 -49.72
CA LEU A 119 -31.29 -12.40 -50.14
C LEU A 119 -31.11 -11.65 -51.43
N ARG A 120 -30.00 -10.97 -51.64
CA ARG A 120 -29.68 -10.25 -52.88
C ARG A 120 -29.58 -11.23 -54.07
N ASP A 121 -28.95 -12.37 -53.88
CA ASP A 121 -28.81 -13.39 -54.93
C ASP A 121 -30.17 -14.04 -55.25
N ASP A 122 -30.99 -14.28 -54.25
CA ASP A 122 -32.37 -14.82 -54.45
C ASP A 122 -33.25 -13.81 -55.24
N ILE A 123 -33.17 -12.52 -54.90
CA ILE A 123 -33.87 -11.47 -55.66
C ILE A 123 -33.35 -11.41 -57.10
N ALA A 124 -32.03 -11.55 -57.30
CA ALA A 124 -31.46 -11.56 -58.65
C ALA A 124 -31.91 -12.77 -59.48
N ARG A 125 -32.13 -13.92 -58.85
CA ARG A 125 -32.71 -15.13 -59.50
C ARG A 125 -34.16 -14.95 -59.88
N LEU A 126 -34.97 -14.34 -59.03
CA LEU A 126 -36.40 -14.08 -59.30
C LEU A 126 -36.64 -13.03 -60.39
N ARG A 127 -35.64 -12.17 -60.61
CA ARG A 127 -35.71 -11.09 -61.63
C ARG A 127 -35.29 -11.52 -63.03
N ARG A 128 -34.76 -12.75 -63.20
CA ARG A 128 -34.49 -13.30 -64.55
C ARG A 128 -35.76 -13.90 -65.11
N PRO A 129 -36.26 -13.40 -66.24
CA PRO A 129 -37.45 -13.92 -66.93
C PRO A 129 -37.23 -15.31 -67.49
#